data_7453fa3ed52c669bd379e26c19288f18
#
_entry.id   7453fa3ed52c669bd379e26c19288f18
#
_cell.length_a   1.000
_cell.length_b   1.000
_cell.length_c   1.000
_cell.angle_alpha   90.00
_cell.angle_beta   90.00
_cell.angle_gamma   90.00
#
_symmetry.space_group_name_H-M   'P 1'
#
loop_
_entity.id
_entity.type
_entity.pdbx_description
1 polymer ?
#
loop_
_entity_poly.entity_id
_entity_poly.type
_entity_poly.pdbx_seq_one_letter_code
_entity_poly.pdbx_strand_id
1 'polypeptide(L)'
;FIKEIINHVRTFENVQPENITILGKSNGSALVNRLTIELDDSYFTNAISVVSPLNSLQYRFGSFWYNSTGNNNYDMQIVPASGKRILCISGTEDNLIPYYGGIGVNGYNFWGAQYSTFVFAQNMGFQGAQLDDNQGIEYATNVVKYSYLDGDVVHYKFIGSGHVITNISEIVQDFLIN
;
A
#
# COMPACT_ATOMS: atom_id res chain seq x y z
N PHE A 1 -11.50 0.06 -16.53
CA PHE A 1 -10.64 -1.08 -16.89
C PHE A 1 -10.41 -2.03 -15.71
N ILE A 2 -9.75 -1.63 -14.59
CA ILE A 2 -9.49 -2.57 -13.46
C ILE A 2 -10.80 -3.06 -12.83
N LYS A 3 -11.79 -2.20 -12.64
CA LYS A 3 -13.13 -2.59 -12.17
C LYS A 3 -13.76 -3.68 -13.03
N GLU A 4 -13.64 -3.56 -14.32
CA GLU A 4 -14.17 -4.54 -15.29
C GLU A 4 -13.43 -5.87 -15.19
N ILE A 5 -12.10 -5.85 -15.02
CA ILE A 5 -11.31 -7.07 -14.78
C ILE A 5 -11.77 -7.75 -13.48
N ILE A 6 -11.90 -7.02 -12.39
CA ILE A 6 -12.36 -7.59 -11.11
C ILE A 6 -13.76 -8.19 -11.27
N ASN A 7 -14.68 -7.48 -11.88
CA ASN A 7 -16.04 -7.98 -12.12
C ASN A 7 -16.04 -9.22 -13.00
N HIS A 8 -15.19 -9.26 -14.01
CA HIS A 8 -15.05 -10.45 -14.87
C HIS A 8 -14.45 -11.64 -14.10
N VAL A 9 -13.38 -11.43 -13.33
CA VAL A 9 -12.76 -12.50 -12.52
C VAL A 9 -13.78 -13.12 -11.55
N ARG A 10 -14.67 -12.35 -10.98
CA ARG A 10 -15.73 -12.82 -10.07
C ARG A 10 -16.76 -13.74 -10.73
N THR A 11 -16.84 -13.77 -12.05
CA THR A 11 -17.77 -14.67 -12.76
C THR A 11 -17.28 -16.11 -12.86
N PHE A 12 -16.03 -16.39 -12.51
CA PHE A 12 -15.49 -17.75 -12.54
C PHE A 12 -15.91 -18.53 -11.29
N GLU A 13 -16.37 -19.77 -11.48
CA GLU A 13 -16.90 -20.63 -10.41
C GLU A 13 -15.88 -20.96 -9.30
N ASN A 14 -14.59 -20.94 -9.63
CA ASN A 14 -13.50 -21.23 -8.68
C ASN A 14 -12.95 -19.98 -7.97
N VAL A 15 -13.58 -18.84 -8.10
CA VAL A 15 -13.20 -17.59 -7.44
C VAL A 15 -14.15 -17.29 -6.29
N GLN A 16 -13.59 -16.90 -5.16
CA GLN A 16 -14.34 -16.33 -4.04
C GLN A 16 -14.53 -14.84 -4.28
N PRO A 17 -15.71 -14.40 -4.70
CA PRO A 17 -15.91 -13.03 -5.19
C PRO A 17 -15.73 -11.96 -4.11
N GLU A 18 -15.88 -12.33 -2.84
CA GLU A 18 -15.67 -11.46 -1.67
C GLU A 18 -14.21 -11.37 -1.23
N ASN A 19 -13.32 -12.21 -1.76
CA ASN A 19 -11.92 -12.30 -1.33
C ASN A 19 -10.96 -12.03 -2.51
N ILE A 20 -11.04 -10.83 -3.05
CA ILE A 20 -10.16 -10.37 -4.14
C ILE A 20 -8.94 -9.65 -3.57
N THR A 21 -7.77 -10.06 -4.02
CA THR A 21 -6.50 -9.40 -3.69
C THR A 21 -5.94 -8.71 -4.92
N ILE A 22 -5.54 -7.44 -4.77
CA ILE A 22 -4.75 -6.74 -5.78
C ILE A 22 -3.30 -6.60 -5.29
N LEU A 23 -2.35 -6.98 -6.15
CA LEU A 23 -0.92 -6.84 -5.88
C LEU A 23 -0.25 -6.07 -7.01
N GLY A 24 0.58 -5.11 -6.63
CA GLY A 24 1.38 -4.34 -7.57
C GLY A 24 2.81 -4.13 -7.10
N LYS A 25 3.73 -4.03 -8.06
CA LYS A 25 5.12 -3.73 -7.80
C LYS A 25 5.54 -2.48 -8.60
N SER A 26 6.33 -1.59 -7.98
CA SER A 26 6.82 -0.36 -8.60
C SER A 26 5.65 0.48 -9.13
N ASN A 27 5.57 0.77 -10.42
CA ASN A 27 4.44 1.47 -11.02
C ASN A 27 3.08 0.77 -10.78
N GLY A 28 3.07 -0.57 -10.75
CA GLY A 28 1.88 -1.35 -10.37
C GLY A 28 1.46 -1.11 -8.91
N SER A 29 2.42 -0.89 -8.02
CA SER A 29 2.16 -0.50 -6.63
C SER A 29 1.53 0.90 -6.53
N ALA A 30 2.00 1.86 -7.32
CA ALA A 30 1.39 3.18 -7.41
C ALA A 30 -0.09 3.09 -7.87
N LEU A 31 -0.39 2.17 -8.79
CA LEU A 31 -1.76 1.87 -9.20
C LEU A 31 -2.56 1.23 -8.06
N VAL A 32 -2.00 0.27 -7.30
CA VAL A 32 -2.65 -0.31 -6.12
C VAL A 32 -3.02 0.77 -5.12
N ASN A 33 -2.09 1.68 -4.78
CA ASN A 33 -2.36 2.80 -3.88
C ASN A 33 -3.52 3.66 -4.40
N ARG A 34 -3.52 3.97 -5.70
CA ARG A 34 -4.61 4.72 -6.33
C ARG A 34 -5.95 4.00 -6.21
N LEU A 35 -6.00 2.71 -6.51
CA LEU A 35 -7.22 1.91 -6.40
C LEU A 35 -7.70 1.81 -4.95
N THR A 36 -6.78 1.69 -3.99
CA THR A 36 -7.09 1.68 -2.56
C THR A 36 -7.75 2.99 -2.11
N ILE A 37 -7.32 4.12 -2.66
CA ILE A 37 -7.89 5.44 -2.38
C ILE A 37 -9.24 5.64 -3.08
N GLU A 38 -9.36 5.24 -4.35
CA GLU A 38 -10.47 5.62 -5.23
C GLU A 38 -11.64 4.62 -5.24
N LEU A 39 -11.41 3.35 -4.86
CA LEU A 39 -12.44 2.32 -4.91
C LEU A 39 -12.96 1.96 -3.52
N ASP A 40 -14.24 1.64 -3.45
CA ASP A 40 -14.86 1.10 -2.24
C ASP A 40 -14.47 -0.38 -1.99
N ASP A 41 -14.87 -0.92 -0.84
CA ASP A 41 -14.50 -2.27 -0.38
C ASP A 41 -15.17 -3.37 -1.18
N SER A 42 -16.19 -3.04 -1.97
CA SER A 42 -16.89 -4.02 -2.81
C SER A 42 -16.04 -4.56 -3.96
N TYR A 43 -14.94 -3.88 -4.33
CA TYR A 43 -14.09 -4.32 -5.43
C TYR A 43 -13.01 -5.30 -5.01
N PHE A 44 -12.34 -5.06 -3.90
CA PHE A 44 -11.28 -5.95 -3.37
C PHE A 44 -11.12 -5.73 -1.88
N THR A 45 -10.66 -6.77 -1.19
CA THR A 45 -10.46 -6.78 0.27
C THR A 45 -9.00 -6.59 0.66
N ASN A 46 -8.05 -7.04 -0.17
CA ASN A 46 -6.63 -6.96 0.14
C ASN A 46 -5.87 -6.16 -0.91
N ALA A 47 -5.08 -5.19 -0.46
CA ALA A 47 -4.20 -4.37 -1.27
C ALA A 47 -2.73 -4.62 -0.89
N ILE A 48 -1.91 -5.09 -1.84
CA ILE A 48 -0.49 -5.37 -1.62
C ILE A 48 0.35 -4.47 -2.51
N SER A 49 1.12 -3.59 -1.87
CA SER A 49 1.92 -2.53 -2.49
C SER A 49 3.41 -2.80 -2.26
N VAL A 50 4.17 -3.05 -3.33
CA VAL A 50 5.60 -3.37 -3.26
C VAL A 50 6.42 -2.29 -3.93
N VAL A 51 7.33 -1.67 -3.18
CA VAL A 51 8.31 -0.64 -3.59
C VAL A 51 7.70 0.60 -4.25
N SER A 52 6.54 1.07 -3.76
CA SER A 52 6.01 2.39 -4.08
C SER A 52 5.07 2.87 -2.96
N PRO A 53 5.54 3.69 -2.03
CA PRO A 53 4.69 4.36 -1.05
C PRO A 53 3.80 5.43 -1.71
N LEU A 54 2.96 6.08 -0.93
CA LEU A 54 2.17 7.23 -1.37
C LEU A 54 3.07 8.37 -1.86
N ASN A 55 2.62 9.09 -2.86
CA ASN A 55 3.24 10.36 -3.25
C ASN A 55 2.41 11.56 -2.76
N SER A 56 3.01 12.75 -2.84
CA SER A 56 2.40 13.99 -2.37
C SER A 56 1.16 14.45 -3.15
N LEU A 57 0.85 13.84 -4.29
CA LEU A 57 -0.41 14.07 -5.00
C LEU A 57 -1.54 13.23 -4.41
N GLN A 58 -1.23 12.01 -4.00
CA GLN A 58 -2.21 11.07 -3.42
C GLN A 58 -2.55 11.39 -1.96
N TYR A 59 -1.59 11.92 -1.21
CA TYR A 59 -1.79 12.32 0.19
C TYR A 59 -1.07 13.64 0.47
N ARG A 60 -1.80 14.66 0.89
CA ARG A 60 -1.28 15.98 1.29
C ARG A 60 -2.27 16.71 2.18
N PHE A 61 -1.76 17.64 2.98
CA PHE A 61 -2.58 18.45 3.90
C PHE A 61 -3.45 17.60 4.84
N GLY A 62 -2.96 16.40 5.23
CA GLY A 62 -3.70 15.51 6.11
C GLY A 62 -4.88 14.77 5.45
N SER A 63 -4.99 14.78 4.14
CA SER A 63 -6.11 14.18 3.39
C SER A 63 -5.65 13.38 2.20
N PHE A 64 -6.43 12.35 1.84
CA PHE A 64 -6.27 11.65 0.57
C PHE A 64 -6.94 12.42 -0.56
N TRP A 65 -6.39 12.25 -1.75
CA TRP A 65 -6.85 12.91 -2.96
C TRP A 65 -6.99 11.90 -4.10
N TYR A 66 -8.02 12.07 -4.91
CA TYR A 66 -8.22 11.26 -6.09
C TYR A 66 -8.26 12.11 -7.36
N ASN A 67 -8.10 11.45 -8.49
CA ASN A 67 -8.02 12.08 -9.79
C ASN A 67 -9.40 12.01 -10.48
N SER A 68 -10.19 13.07 -10.33
CA SER A 68 -11.57 13.11 -10.85
C SER A 68 -11.64 13.14 -12.39
N THR A 69 -10.62 13.69 -13.04
CA THR A 69 -10.65 13.98 -14.49
C THR A 69 -9.78 13.04 -15.34
N GLY A 70 -9.05 12.13 -14.72
CA GLY A 70 -8.12 11.24 -15.43
C GLY A 70 -6.79 11.87 -15.85
N ASN A 71 -6.54 13.13 -15.52
CA ASN A 71 -5.35 13.90 -15.93
C ASN A 71 -4.21 13.87 -14.91
N ASN A 72 -4.23 12.98 -13.93
CA ASN A 72 -3.30 12.91 -12.80
C ASN A 72 -3.21 14.19 -11.95
N ASN A 73 -4.28 14.98 -11.92
CA ASN A 73 -4.33 16.23 -11.17
C ASN A 73 -4.52 16.00 -9.66
N TYR A 74 -5.11 14.87 -9.28
CA TYR A 74 -5.46 14.59 -7.88
C TYR A 74 -6.15 15.81 -7.22
N ASP A 75 -7.26 16.23 -7.79
CA ASP A 75 -7.91 17.52 -7.59
C ASP A 75 -9.06 17.48 -6.58
N MET A 76 -9.51 16.28 -6.18
CA MET A 76 -10.62 16.11 -5.25
C MET A 76 -10.19 15.35 -4.00
N GLN A 77 -10.58 15.85 -2.83
CA GLN A 77 -10.42 15.12 -1.57
C GLN A 77 -11.37 13.93 -1.51
N ILE A 78 -10.90 12.86 -0.85
CA ILE A 78 -11.66 11.65 -0.61
C ILE A 78 -11.28 11.07 0.75
N VAL A 79 -12.22 10.39 1.38
CA VAL A 79 -11.95 9.48 2.49
C VAL A 79 -11.98 8.06 1.91
N PRO A 80 -10.83 7.37 1.82
CA PRO A 80 -10.81 6.00 1.33
C PRO A 80 -11.68 5.08 2.19
N ALA A 81 -12.27 4.08 1.57
CA ALA A 81 -13.02 3.07 2.30
C ALA A 81 -12.12 2.30 3.28
N SER A 82 -12.64 1.94 4.44
CA SER A 82 -11.88 1.44 5.59
C SER A 82 -11.91 -0.08 5.78
N GLY A 83 -12.64 -0.80 4.94
CA GLY A 83 -12.79 -2.26 5.06
C GLY A 83 -11.71 -3.10 4.35
N LYS A 84 -10.62 -2.47 3.88
CA LYS A 84 -9.53 -3.16 3.18
C LYS A 84 -8.41 -3.55 4.14
N ARG A 85 -7.74 -4.66 3.84
CA ARG A 85 -6.45 -4.98 4.44
C ARG A 85 -5.31 -4.50 3.53
N ILE A 86 -4.25 -3.96 4.12
CA ILE A 86 -3.18 -3.28 3.38
C ILE A 86 -1.82 -3.82 3.79
N LEU A 87 -1.07 -4.34 2.82
CA LEU A 87 0.32 -4.76 2.98
C LEU A 87 1.23 -3.87 2.14
N CYS A 88 2.21 -3.23 2.78
CA CYS A 88 3.23 -2.42 2.13
C CYS A 88 4.62 -3.03 2.35
N ILE A 89 5.42 -3.15 1.29
CA ILE A 89 6.77 -3.70 1.34
C ILE A 89 7.72 -2.71 0.66
N SER A 90 8.82 -2.32 1.34
CA SER A 90 9.80 -1.37 0.78
C SER A 90 11.21 -1.63 1.26
N GLY A 91 12.19 -1.33 0.42
CA GLY A 91 13.61 -1.49 0.71
C GLY A 91 14.28 -0.16 1.09
N THR A 92 15.16 -0.19 2.10
CA THR A 92 15.78 1.03 2.64
C THR A 92 16.80 1.69 1.72
N GLU A 93 17.33 0.95 0.73
CA GLU A 93 18.31 1.44 -0.27
C GLU A 93 17.67 1.59 -1.66
N ASP A 94 16.35 1.79 -1.71
CA ASP A 94 15.67 2.07 -2.97
C ASP A 94 16.06 3.45 -3.50
N ASN A 95 16.84 3.48 -4.59
CA ASN A 95 17.32 4.69 -5.23
C ASN A 95 16.34 5.24 -6.29
N LEU A 96 15.29 4.50 -6.62
CA LEU A 96 14.25 4.94 -7.57
C LEU A 96 13.09 5.57 -6.84
N ILE A 97 12.65 4.94 -5.74
CA ILE A 97 11.55 5.43 -4.90
C ILE A 97 12.04 5.43 -3.44
N PRO A 98 12.50 6.58 -2.93
CA PRO A 98 13.21 6.64 -1.66
C PRO A 98 12.37 6.15 -0.47
N TYR A 99 12.90 5.19 0.28
CA TYR A 99 12.24 4.63 1.47
C TYR A 99 11.85 5.70 2.50
N TYR A 100 12.73 6.65 2.72
CA TYR A 100 12.53 7.74 3.70
C TYR A 100 11.75 8.93 3.14
N GLY A 101 11.25 8.79 1.92
CA GLY A 101 10.58 9.86 1.20
C GLY A 101 11.53 10.76 0.43
N GLY A 102 10.96 11.66 -0.36
CA GLY A 102 11.68 12.60 -1.21
C GLY A 102 11.39 12.40 -2.70
N ILE A 103 12.19 13.08 -3.52
CA ILE A 103 12.02 13.04 -4.98
C ILE A 103 12.53 11.71 -5.52
N GLY A 104 11.65 10.96 -6.17
CA GLY A 104 11.97 9.73 -6.86
C GLY A 104 11.90 9.87 -8.38
N VAL A 105 11.68 8.75 -9.05
CA VAL A 105 11.57 8.69 -10.52
C VAL A 105 10.50 9.63 -11.05
N ASN A 106 10.73 10.18 -12.20
CA ASN A 106 9.81 11.10 -12.89
C ASN A 106 9.43 12.35 -12.09
N GLY A 107 10.24 12.74 -11.09
CA GLY A 107 10.03 13.94 -10.29
C GLY A 107 8.88 13.88 -9.29
N TYR A 108 8.28 12.71 -9.06
CA TYR A 108 7.28 12.55 -7.99
C TYR A 108 7.95 12.69 -6.62
N ASN A 109 7.31 13.44 -5.73
CA ASN A 109 7.71 13.53 -4.33
C ASN A 109 6.95 12.48 -3.52
N PHE A 110 7.68 11.50 -2.99
CA PHE A 110 7.12 10.39 -2.21
C PHE A 110 7.16 10.69 -0.71
N TRP A 111 6.16 10.21 0.00
CA TRP A 111 6.21 10.10 1.46
C TRP A 111 7.09 8.92 1.88
N GLY A 112 7.60 8.96 3.11
CA GLY A 112 8.30 7.81 3.67
C GLY A 112 7.40 6.57 3.68
N ALA A 113 7.97 5.39 3.37
CA ALA A 113 7.19 4.16 3.20
C ALA A 113 6.42 3.77 4.46
N GLN A 114 7.06 3.86 5.63
CA GLN A 114 6.42 3.57 6.91
C GLN A 114 5.32 4.59 7.23
N TYR A 115 5.56 5.89 6.97
CA TYR A 115 4.54 6.92 7.13
C TYR A 115 3.34 6.72 6.19
N SER A 116 3.58 6.33 4.95
CA SER A 116 2.52 6.02 3.98
C SER A 116 1.59 4.91 4.48
N THR A 117 2.16 3.87 5.09
CA THR A 117 1.38 2.78 5.69
C THR A 117 0.60 3.27 6.91
N PHE A 118 1.23 4.09 7.76
CA PHE A 118 0.59 4.67 8.94
C PHE A 118 -0.62 5.54 8.60
N VAL A 119 -0.57 6.37 7.56
CA VAL A 119 -1.74 7.20 7.19
C VAL A 119 -2.90 6.37 6.67
N PHE A 120 -2.66 5.22 6.05
CA PHE A 120 -3.72 4.26 5.76
C PHE A 120 -4.31 3.67 7.04
N ALA A 121 -3.47 3.28 8.02
CA ALA A 121 -3.95 2.78 9.31
C ALA A 121 -4.81 3.82 10.03
N GLN A 122 -4.40 5.09 10.04
CA GLN A 122 -5.19 6.19 10.61
C GLN A 122 -6.56 6.32 9.92
N ASN A 123 -6.59 6.27 8.59
CA ASN A 123 -7.85 6.31 7.83
C ASN A 123 -8.78 5.15 8.19
N MET A 124 -8.22 3.99 8.54
CA MET A 124 -8.96 2.80 8.94
C MET A 124 -9.31 2.76 10.44
N GLY A 125 -9.03 3.84 11.17
CA GLY A 125 -9.44 4.00 12.55
C GLY A 125 -8.35 3.80 13.61
N PHE A 126 -7.09 3.62 13.25
CA PHE A 126 -6.00 3.57 14.20
C PHE A 126 -5.81 4.92 14.88
N GLN A 127 -5.87 4.96 16.21
CA GLN A 127 -5.80 6.19 17.01
C GLN A 127 -4.42 6.44 17.66
N GLY A 128 -3.47 5.50 17.49
CA GLY A 128 -2.14 5.62 18.06
C GLY A 128 -1.21 6.52 17.22
N ALA A 129 0.01 6.69 17.71
CA ALA A 129 1.10 7.32 16.95
C ALA A 129 1.68 6.34 15.92
N GLN A 130 2.40 6.87 14.93
CA GLN A 130 3.23 6.06 14.06
C GLN A 130 4.23 5.24 14.89
N LEU A 131 4.38 3.97 14.56
CA LEU A 131 5.38 3.13 15.21
C LEU A 131 6.79 3.62 14.85
N ASP A 132 7.63 3.76 15.85
CA ASP A 132 9.06 4.08 15.68
C ASP A 132 9.87 2.86 15.20
N ASP A 133 11.08 3.10 14.73
CA ASP A 133 11.97 2.03 14.24
C ASP A 133 12.22 0.91 15.28
N ASN A 134 12.24 1.23 16.57
CA ASN A 134 12.43 0.28 17.66
C ASN A 134 11.15 -0.49 18.08
N GLN A 135 10.01 -0.13 17.53
CA GLN A 135 8.73 -0.80 17.76
C GLN A 135 8.39 -1.84 16.67
N GLY A 136 9.24 -1.94 15.65
CA GLY A 136 9.15 -2.99 14.65
C GLY A 136 9.58 -4.35 15.23
N ILE A 137 8.97 -5.41 14.74
CA ILE A 137 9.27 -6.79 15.12
C ILE A 137 10.14 -7.40 14.01
N GLU A 138 11.29 -7.98 14.38
CA GLU A 138 12.10 -8.73 13.42
C GLU A 138 11.30 -9.93 12.90
N TYR A 139 11.06 -9.95 11.59
CA TYR A 139 10.38 -11.05 10.91
C TYR A 139 11.39 -12.08 10.37
N ALA A 140 12.48 -11.59 9.82
CA ALA A 140 13.63 -12.36 9.33
C ALA A 140 14.86 -11.46 9.35
N THR A 141 16.04 -12.02 9.07
CA THR A 141 17.29 -11.26 8.97
C THR A 141 17.12 -10.09 8.01
N ASN A 142 17.35 -8.87 8.49
CA ASN A 142 17.16 -7.61 7.75
C ASN A 142 15.72 -7.33 7.28
N VAL A 143 14.71 -7.98 7.86
CA VAL A 143 13.30 -7.74 7.56
C VAL A 143 12.56 -7.42 8.85
N VAL A 144 12.00 -6.21 8.92
CA VAL A 144 11.25 -5.73 10.09
C VAL A 144 9.81 -5.50 9.73
N LYS A 145 8.89 -6.02 10.55
CA LYS A 145 7.44 -5.87 10.41
C LYS A 145 6.92 -4.79 11.36
N TYR A 146 6.11 -3.89 10.84
CA TYR A 146 5.31 -2.91 11.59
C TYR A 146 3.84 -3.23 11.34
N SER A 147 3.08 -3.44 12.42
CA SER A 147 1.69 -3.90 12.33
C SER A 147 0.75 -2.95 13.05
N TYR A 148 -0.32 -2.56 12.39
CA TYR A 148 -1.41 -1.75 12.91
C TYR A 148 -2.71 -2.53 12.78
N LEU A 149 -3.72 -2.21 13.64
CA LEU A 149 -5.06 -2.78 13.56
C LEU A 149 -5.05 -4.32 13.52
N ASP A 150 -4.30 -4.92 14.46
CA ASP A 150 -4.19 -6.39 14.60
C ASP A 150 -3.75 -7.14 13.34
N GLY A 151 -3.03 -6.45 12.44
CA GLY A 151 -2.51 -7.06 11.21
C GLY A 151 -3.27 -6.66 9.94
N ASP A 152 -4.29 -5.84 10.03
CA ASP A 152 -5.01 -5.36 8.84
C ASP A 152 -4.19 -4.35 8.02
N VAL A 153 -3.31 -3.59 8.67
CA VAL A 153 -2.39 -2.68 7.97
C VAL A 153 -0.96 -2.97 8.40
N VAL A 154 -0.15 -3.45 7.47
CA VAL A 154 1.21 -3.94 7.77
C VAL A 154 2.23 -3.32 6.83
N HIS A 155 3.39 -2.97 7.38
CA HIS A 155 4.57 -2.56 6.63
C HIS A 155 5.73 -3.52 6.89
N TYR A 156 6.38 -3.97 5.81
CA TYR A 156 7.65 -4.68 5.88
C TYR A 156 8.79 -3.82 5.33
N LYS A 157 9.77 -3.55 6.19
CA LYS A 157 11.01 -2.83 5.91
C LYS A 157 12.11 -3.82 5.61
N PHE A 158 12.61 -3.82 4.38
CA PHE A 158 13.75 -4.62 3.95
C PHE A 158 15.04 -3.79 4.06
N ILE A 159 15.83 -4.03 5.08
CA ILE A 159 17.06 -3.29 5.36
C ILE A 159 18.13 -3.68 4.35
N GLY A 160 18.77 -2.69 3.73
CA GLY A 160 19.81 -2.89 2.70
C GLY A 160 19.29 -3.31 1.32
N SER A 161 17.96 -3.45 1.15
CA SER A 161 17.37 -3.79 -0.16
C SER A 161 17.05 -2.55 -0.97
N GLY A 162 17.29 -2.62 -2.28
CA GLY A 162 16.94 -1.57 -3.24
C GLY A 162 15.52 -1.75 -3.81
N HIS A 163 15.32 -1.22 -5.03
CA HIS A 163 14.03 -1.27 -5.72
C HIS A 163 13.55 -2.68 -6.09
N VAL A 164 14.46 -3.64 -6.17
CA VAL A 164 14.12 -5.02 -6.49
C VAL A 164 14.12 -5.85 -5.22
N ILE A 165 12.92 -6.14 -4.72
CA ILE A 165 12.71 -7.05 -3.58
C ILE A 165 12.20 -8.38 -4.14
N THR A 166 12.81 -9.48 -3.71
CA THR A 166 12.46 -10.85 -4.05
C THR A 166 12.05 -11.61 -2.79
N ASN A 167 11.56 -12.83 -2.94
CA ASN A 167 11.22 -13.73 -1.83
C ASN A 167 10.17 -13.17 -0.86
N ILE A 168 9.16 -12.46 -1.40
CA ILE A 168 8.04 -11.92 -0.62
C ILE A 168 6.88 -12.91 -0.48
N SER A 169 6.96 -14.10 -1.07
CA SER A 169 5.84 -15.04 -1.15
C SER A 169 5.33 -15.46 0.23
N GLU A 170 6.22 -15.73 1.18
CA GLU A 170 5.86 -16.09 2.55
C GLU A 170 5.15 -14.93 3.26
N ILE A 171 5.67 -13.72 3.12
CA ILE A 171 5.05 -12.50 3.69
C ILE A 171 3.64 -12.29 3.14
N VAL A 172 3.48 -12.44 1.83
CA VAL A 172 2.17 -12.31 1.17
C VAL A 172 1.22 -13.42 1.65
N GLN A 173 1.70 -14.65 1.74
CA GLN A 173 0.92 -15.78 2.21
C GLN A 173 0.50 -15.59 3.67
N ASP A 174 1.42 -15.22 4.56
CA ASP A 174 1.13 -14.95 5.97
C ASP A 174 0.09 -13.83 6.12
N PHE A 175 0.20 -12.77 5.32
CA PHE A 175 -0.75 -11.68 5.34
C PHE A 175 -2.16 -12.10 4.87
N LEU A 176 -2.26 -13.00 3.90
CA LEU A 176 -3.56 -13.43 3.37
C LEU A 176 -4.27 -14.47 4.23
N ILE A 177 -3.52 -15.21 5.08
CA ILE A 177 -4.08 -16.30 5.91
C ILE A 177 -4.50 -15.78 7.30
N ASN A 178 -3.79 -14.79 7.84
CA ASN A 178 -4.05 -14.21 9.16
C ASN A 178 -4.89 -12.95 9.07
#